data_a3b4b9f623c7f67e639dc868d1ea7ced
#
_entry.id   a3b4b9f623c7f67e639dc868d1ea7ced
#
_cell.length_a   1.000
_cell.length_b   1.000
_cell.length_c   1.000
_cell.angle_alpha   90.00
_cell.angle_beta   90.00
_cell.angle_gamma   90.00
#
_symmetry.space_group_name_H-M   'P 1'
#
loop_
_entity.id
_entity.type
_entity.pdbx_description
1 polymer ?
#
loop_
_entity_poly.entity_id
_entity_poly.type
_entity_poly.pdbx_seq_one_letter_code
_entity_poly.pdbx_strand_id
1 'polypeptide(L)'
;MSTPTIGVFDSGFGGLTVLRELLPLIPGAHYIYLGDTARLPYGAKSQATIARYAVESARFLEARGANLLVIACNTATALALEDIREAISIPVVGVIEPGAHAALHAITTNLSSRPERSEVERPASPPASPQVLVLATAATVQSHAYRDTCARLGLHATEMACPLLVPLVEEGWTDHPVTRDVLRIYLTAALTRCNPQAVLLGCTHYPLIAAPIESMLRELGSSAIVIDSAQATAHATKEALAKTLGHPVPQGPGNSQVPQGFSLGSHSPEEIGAGSPGLKPGVSPATFECFATDSIEKFQRLGTQFLHHPITNIQLLDIGG
;
A
#
# COMPACT_ATOMS: atom_id res chain seq x y z
N MET A 1 2.65 -4.14 -30.14
CA MET A 1 2.01 -4.64 -28.90
C MET A 1 1.16 -3.51 -28.34
N SER A 2 -0.06 -3.77 -27.91
CA SER A 2 -0.89 -2.74 -27.31
C SER A 2 -0.31 -2.33 -25.94
N THR A 3 -0.32 -1.04 -25.64
CA THR A 3 0.06 -0.50 -24.34
C THR A 3 -0.86 -1.08 -23.26
N PRO A 4 -0.35 -1.73 -22.20
CA PRO A 4 -1.21 -2.24 -21.14
C PRO A 4 -1.84 -1.09 -20.37
N THR A 5 -3.13 -1.22 -20.06
CA THR A 5 -3.86 -0.27 -19.24
C THR A 5 -4.13 -0.86 -17.87
N ILE A 6 -3.68 -0.20 -16.82
CA ILE A 6 -3.79 -0.65 -15.43
C ILE A 6 -4.76 0.26 -14.69
N GLY A 7 -5.89 -0.30 -14.24
CA GLY A 7 -6.80 0.39 -13.34
C GLY A 7 -6.25 0.36 -11.91
N VAL A 8 -6.26 1.50 -11.22
CA VAL A 8 -5.86 1.60 -9.80
C VAL A 8 -7.02 2.21 -9.03
N PHE A 9 -7.58 1.46 -8.11
CA PHE A 9 -8.72 1.88 -7.29
C PHE A 9 -8.33 2.10 -5.84
N ASP A 10 -8.75 3.22 -5.30
CA ASP A 10 -8.69 3.52 -3.86
C ASP A 10 -9.98 4.20 -3.39
N SER A 11 -10.27 4.11 -2.10
CA SER A 11 -11.39 4.84 -1.50
C SER A 11 -11.21 6.37 -1.51
N GLY A 12 -10.02 6.87 -1.86
CA GLY A 12 -9.72 8.30 -1.85
C GLY A 12 -8.39 8.66 -2.50
N PHE A 13 -7.47 9.18 -1.70
CA PHE A 13 -6.18 9.72 -2.16
C PHE A 13 -5.02 8.76 -1.90
N GLY A 14 -5.14 7.94 -0.84
CA GLY A 14 -4.02 7.18 -0.30
C GLY A 14 -3.41 6.18 -1.27
N GLY A 15 -4.22 5.60 -2.15
CA GLY A 15 -3.76 4.66 -3.18
C GLY A 15 -2.78 5.25 -4.20
N LEU A 16 -2.62 6.56 -4.25
CA LEU A 16 -1.58 7.22 -5.04
C LEU A 16 -0.16 6.84 -4.57
N THR A 17 0.01 6.36 -3.34
CA THR A 17 1.28 5.74 -2.90
C THR A 17 1.60 4.50 -3.70
N VAL A 18 0.60 3.67 -4.01
CA VAL A 18 0.77 2.48 -4.85
C VAL A 18 1.02 2.87 -6.30
N LEU A 19 0.28 3.85 -6.83
CA LEU A 19 0.51 4.37 -8.19
C LEU A 19 1.95 4.91 -8.33
N ARG A 20 2.47 5.62 -7.34
CA ARG A 20 3.85 6.13 -7.32
C ARG A 20 4.89 5.03 -7.52
N GLU A 21 4.69 3.87 -6.90
CA GLU A 21 5.60 2.73 -7.04
C GLU A 21 5.41 1.99 -8.39
N LEU A 22 4.21 2.02 -8.95
CA LEU A 22 3.90 1.40 -10.25
C LEU A 22 4.53 2.14 -11.43
N LEU A 23 4.49 3.48 -11.42
CA LEU A 23 4.94 4.32 -12.54
C LEU A 23 6.38 4.02 -13.00
N PRO A 24 7.40 3.95 -12.14
CA PRO A 24 8.77 3.62 -12.54
C PRO A 24 8.98 2.12 -12.81
N LEU A 25 8.17 1.24 -12.18
CA LEU A 25 8.35 -0.21 -12.25
C LEU A 25 7.79 -0.81 -13.55
N ILE A 26 6.71 -0.23 -14.08
CA ILE A 26 6.05 -0.64 -15.31
C ILE A 26 5.96 0.56 -16.28
N PRO A 27 7.10 1.03 -16.76
CA PRO A 27 7.14 2.13 -17.73
C PRO A 27 6.45 1.71 -19.03
N GLY A 28 5.81 2.66 -19.70
CA GLY A 28 5.06 2.41 -20.95
C GLY A 28 3.65 1.88 -20.72
N ALA A 29 3.21 1.66 -19.49
CA ALA A 29 1.80 1.39 -19.20
C ALA A 29 1.00 2.69 -19.17
N HIS A 30 -0.29 2.58 -19.46
CA HIS A 30 -1.29 3.62 -19.18
C HIS A 30 -2.00 3.29 -17.88
N TYR A 31 -2.14 4.27 -16.99
CA TYR A 31 -2.81 4.07 -15.70
C TYR A 31 -4.08 4.89 -15.61
N ILE A 32 -5.14 4.27 -15.10
CA ILE A 32 -6.41 4.93 -14.78
C ILE A 32 -6.59 4.83 -13.28
N TYR A 33 -6.39 5.96 -12.58
CA TYR A 33 -6.61 6.03 -11.14
C TYR A 33 -8.02 6.49 -10.83
N LEU A 34 -8.72 5.79 -9.94
CA LEU A 34 -10.01 6.19 -9.41
C LEU A 34 -9.94 6.30 -7.89
N GLY A 35 -10.17 7.52 -7.39
CA GLY A 35 -10.36 7.81 -5.97
C GLY A 35 -11.82 8.07 -5.64
N ASP A 36 -12.45 7.21 -4.84
CA ASP A 36 -13.86 7.33 -4.45
C ASP A 36 -14.06 8.31 -3.29
N THR A 37 -13.71 9.57 -3.54
CA THR A 37 -13.62 10.62 -2.54
C THR A 37 -14.97 11.06 -1.96
N ALA A 38 -16.07 10.91 -2.71
CA ALA A 38 -17.41 11.25 -2.23
C ALA A 38 -17.91 10.29 -1.15
N ARG A 39 -17.40 9.05 -1.14
CA ARG A 39 -17.88 7.99 -0.25
C ARG A 39 -16.88 7.64 0.87
N LEU A 40 -15.88 8.50 1.11
CA LEU A 40 -14.96 8.41 2.25
C LEU A 40 -15.68 8.54 3.61
N PRO A 41 -15.12 8.01 4.71
CA PRO A 41 -14.07 7.00 4.76
C PRO A 41 -14.67 5.58 4.69
N TYR A 42 -14.04 4.67 3.95
CA TYR A 42 -14.47 3.27 3.88
C TYR A 42 -14.31 2.54 5.22
N GLY A 43 -13.29 2.89 5.97
CA GLY A 43 -12.97 2.22 7.25
C GLY A 43 -14.03 2.32 8.35
N ALA A 44 -15.10 3.11 8.15
CA ALA A 44 -16.23 3.28 9.08
C ALA A 44 -17.54 2.71 8.53
N LYS A 45 -17.56 2.08 7.35
CA LYS A 45 -18.77 1.57 6.69
C LYS A 45 -18.90 0.05 6.87
N SER A 46 -20.15 -0.45 6.66
CA SER A 46 -20.41 -1.89 6.64
C SER A 46 -19.78 -2.58 5.43
N GLN A 47 -19.47 -3.86 5.54
CA GLN A 47 -18.94 -4.68 4.46
C GLN A 47 -19.81 -4.60 3.19
N ALA A 48 -21.13 -4.78 3.31
CA ALA A 48 -22.04 -4.72 2.17
C ALA A 48 -22.00 -3.38 1.43
N THR A 49 -21.84 -2.27 2.16
CA THR A 49 -21.71 -0.94 1.57
C THR A 49 -20.39 -0.80 0.82
N ILE A 50 -19.29 -1.28 1.42
CA ILE A 50 -17.96 -1.24 0.83
C ILE A 50 -17.89 -2.11 -0.42
N ALA A 51 -18.44 -3.34 -0.36
CA ALA A 51 -18.49 -4.25 -1.50
C ALA A 51 -19.22 -3.62 -2.70
N ARG A 52 -20.40 -3.04 -2.45
CA ARG A 52 -21.14 -2.33 -3.51
C ARG A 52 -20.31 -1.22 -4.16
N TYR A 53 -19.72 -0.33 -3.36
CA TYR A 53 -18.93 0.80 -3.88
C TYR A 53 -17.68 0.35 -4.63
N ALA A 54 -17.00 -0.65 -4.09
CA ALA A 54 -15.78 -1.19 -4.70
C ALA A 54 -16.07 -1.91 -6.02
N VAL A 55 -17.19 -2.65 -6.13
CA VAL A 55 -17.63 -3.29 -7.36
C VAL A 55 -18.01 -2.24 -8.43
N GLU A 56 -18.73 -1.19 -8.06
CA GLU A 56 -19.06 -0.08 -8.98
C GLU A 56 -17.78 0.56 -9.54
N SER A 57 -16.82 0.85 -8.68
CA SER A 57 -15.52 1.42 -9.07
C SER A 57 -14.71 0.48 -9.97
N ALA A 58 -14.71 -0.82 -9.67
CA ALA A 58 -14.02 -1.83 -10.46
C ALA A 58 -14.61 -1.96 -11.87
N ARG A 59 -15.94 -1.99 -11.99
CA ARG A 59 -16.64 -2.02 -13.28
C ARG A 59 -16.38 -0.76 -14.12
N PHE A 60 -16.31 0.39 -13.47
CA PHE A 60 -15.94 1.63 -14.18
C PHE A 60 -14.55 1.53 -14.80
N LEU A 61 -13.56 1.05 -14.05
CA LEU A 61 -12.20 0.90 -14.53
C LEU A 61 -12.08 -0.14 -15.65
N GLU A 62 -12.78 -1.28 -15.52
CA GLU A 62 -12.86 -2.28 -16.60
C GLU A 62 -13.51 -1.71 -17.87
N ALA A 63 -14.64 -0.99 -17.74
CA ALA A 63 -15.32 -0.35 -18.86
C ALA A 63 -14.48 0.74 -19.55
N ARG A 64 -13.50 1.34 -18.82
CA ARG A 64 -12.51 2.27 -19.35
C ARG A 64 -11.34 1.59 -20.06
N GLY A 65 -11.35 0.27 -20.15
CA GLY A 65 -10.36 -0.51 -20.88
C GLY A 65 -9.15 -0.97 -20.04
N ALA A 66 -9.28 -0.96 -18.70
CA ALA A 66 -8.26 -1.58 -17.87
C ALA A 66 -8.11 -3.08 -18.21
N ASN A 67 -6.87 -3.55 -18.31
CA ASN A 67 -6.54 -4.96 -18.56
C ASN A 67 -6.17 -5.69 -17.27
N LEU A 68 -5.91 -4.96 -16.21
CA LEU A 68 -5.63 -5.43 -14.86
C LEU A 68 -6.10 -4.37 -13.87
N LEU A 69 -6.68 -4.80 -12.75
CA LEU A 69 -7.11 -3.93 -11.66
C LEU A 69 -6.20 -4.11 -10.44
N VAL A 70 -5.74 -2.98 -9.89
CA VAL A 70 -5.05 -2.91 -8.60
C VAL A 70 -5.98 -2.27 -7.58
N ILE A 71 -6.33 -3.00 -6.51
CA ILE A 71 -7.07 -2.45 -5.38
C ILE A 71 -6.06 -1.95 -4.36
N ALA A 72 -5.75 -0.65 -4.44
CA ALA A 72 -4.79 -0.01 -3.55
C ALA A 72 -5.33 0.13 -2.12
N CYS A 73 -6.65 0.30 -1.97
CA CYS A 73 -7.30 0.44 -0.67
C CYS A 73 -7.25 -0.86 0.15
N ASN A 74 -6.63 -0.80 1.34
CA ASN A 74 -6.58 -1.95 2.26
C ASN A 74 -7.97 -2.39 2.72
N THR A 75 -8.85 -1.43 3.03
CA THR A 75 -10.22 -1.73 3.48
C THR A 75 -11.04 -2.38 2.37
N ALA A 76 -10.93 -1.90 1.12
CA ALA A 76 -11.61 -2.52 -0.01
C ALA A 76 -11.04 -3.91 -0.32
N THR A 77 -9.72 -4.09 -0.27
CA THR A 77 -9.10 -5.41 -0.42
C THR A 77 -9.58 -6.38 0.66
N ALA A 78 -9.67 -5.92 1.91
CA ALA A 78 -10.08 -6.76 3.06
C ALA A 78 -11.53 -7.24 2.99
N LEU A 79 -12.44 -6.41 2.44
CA LEU A 79 -13.88 -6.59 2.59
C LEU A 79 -14.62 -6.83 1.28
N ALA A 80 -13.99 -6.59 0.13
CA ALA A 80 -14.66 -6.60 -1.17
C ALA A 80 -13.87 -7.31 -2.29
N LEU A 81 -12.70 -7.89 -1.99
CA LEU A 81 -11.84 -8.48 -3.03
C LEU A 81 -12.55 -9.58 -3.82
N GLU A 82 -13.27 -10.47 -3.15
CA GLU A 82 -13.97 -11.57 -3.83
C GLU A 82 -15.19 -11.04 -4.61
N ASP A 83 -15.98 -10.11 -4.02
CA ASP A 83 -17.10 -9.48 -4.75
C ASP A 83 -16.63 -8.78 -6.03
N ILE A 84 -15.45 -8.14 -5.99
CA ILE A 84 -14.86 -7.51 -7.18
C ILE A 84 -14.45 -8.58 -8.19
N ARG A 85 -13.77 -9.66 -7.77
CA ARG A 85 -13.33 -10.76 -8.65
C ARG A 85 -14.50 -11.44 -9.36
N GLU A 86 -15.64 -11.56 -8.69
CA GLU A 86 -16.86 -12.12 -9.27
C GLU A 86 -17.54 -11.16 -10.24
N ALA A 87 -17.36 -9.84 -10.06
CA ALA A 87 -18.07 -8.80 -10.80
C ALA A 87 -17.41 -8.34 -12.10
N ILE A 88 -16.08 -8.60 -12.28
CA ILE A 88 -15.29 -8.18 -13.44
C ILE A 88 -14.51 -9.36 -14.03
N SER A 89 -14.09 -9.22 -15.29
CA SER A 89 -13.41 -10.29 -16.03
C SER A 89 -11.89 -10.19 -16.04
N ILE A 90 -11.34 -9.04 -15.68
CA ILE A 90 -9.90 -8.77 -15.69
C ILE A 90 -9.23 -9.22 -14.39
N PRO A 91 -7.92 -9.55 -14.42
CA PRO A 91 -7.18 -9.92 -13.23
C PRO A 91 -7.18 -8.82 -12.16
N VAL A 92 -7.25 -9.23 -10.89
CA VAL A 92 -7.31 -8.31 -9.73
C VAL A 92 -6.16 -8.59 -8.78
N VAL A 93 -5.40 -7.54 -8.45
CA VAL A 93 -4.34 -7.54 -7.44
C VAL A 93 -4.77 -6.68 -6.25
N GLY A 94 -4.87 -7.26 -5.06
CA GLY A 94 -5.10 -6.53 -3.81
C GLY A 94 -3.79 -6.32 -3.04
N VAL A 95 -3.79 -5.40 -2.07
CA VAL A 95 -2.58 -4.99 -1.34
C VAL A 95 -2.23 -5.87 -0.14
N ILE A 96 -3.16 -6.67 0.38
CA ILE A 96 -2.98 -7.41 1.64
C ILE A 96 -1.96 -8.55 1.47
N GLU A 97 -2.13 -9.39 0.47
CA GLU A 97 -1.25 -10.53 0.24
C GLU A 97 0.20 -10.09 -0.09
N PRO A 98 0.44 -9.13 -1.02
CA PRO A 98 1.77 -8.60 -1.23
C PRO A 98 2.40 -7.97 0.02
N GLY A 99 1.61 -7.23 0.82
CA GLY A 99 2.08 -6.65 2.08
C GLY A 99 2.51 -7.70 3.10
N ALA A 100 1.75 -8.78 3.27
CA ALA A 100 2.11 -9.88 4.16
C ALA A 100 3.37 -10.62 3.70
N HIS A 101 3.54 -10.84 2.39
CA HIS A 101 4.77 -11.40 1.81
C HIS A 101 5.98 -10.48 2.04
N ALA A 102 5.81 -9.16 1.91
CA ALA A 102 6.88 -8.21 2.21
C ALA A 102 7.31 -8.26 3.68
N ALA A 103 6.35 -8.39 4.61
CA ALA A 103 6.66 -8.55 6.02
C ALA A 103 7.43 -9.86 6.30
N LEU A 104 7.02 -10.98 5.72
CA LEU A 104 7.75 -12.24 5.82
C LEU A 104 9.18 -12.12 5.28
N HIS A 105 9.34 -11.52 4.09
CA HIS A 105 10.65 -11.34 3.48
C HIS A 105 11.57 -10.47 4.34
N ALA A 106 11.09 -9.33 4.84
CA ALA A 106 11.85 -8.44 5.69
C ALA A 106 12.32 -9.10 7.00
N ILE A 107 11.43 -9.89 7.64
CA ILE A 107 11.76 -10.62 8.86
C ILE A 107 12.84 -11.68 8.58
N THR A 108 12.68 -12.48 7.52
CA THR A 108 13.63 -13.56 7.18
C THR A 108 15.00 -13.02 6.79
N THR A 109 15.04 -11.92 6.04
CA THR A 109 16.30 -11.25 5.65
C THR A 109 17.03 -10.68 6.88
N ASN A 110 16.29 -10.04 7.80
CA ASN A 110 16.87 -9.49 9.02
C ASN A 110 17.39 -10.59 9.98
N LEU A 111 16.71 -11.73 10.03
CA LEU A 111 17.20 -12.89 10.80
C LEU A 111 18.49 -13.46 10.22
N SER A 112 18.63 -13.50 8.89
CA SER A 112 19.82 -14.01 8.20
C SER A 112 21.03 -13.10 8.36
N SER A 113 20.85 -11.82 8.57
CA SER A 113 21.93 -10.83 8.74
C SER A 113 22.46 -10.72 10.17
N ARG A 114 21.84 -11.39 11.16
CA ARG A 114 22.36 -11.43 12.53
C ARG A 114 23.56 -12.40 12.59
N PRO A 115 24.69 -11.99 13.22
CA PRO A 115 25.82 -12.91 13.43
C PRO A 115 25.34 -14.15 14.18
N GLU A 116 25.83 -15.32 13.77
CA GLU A 116 25.49 -16.61 14.38
C GLU A 116 25.68 -16.55 15.91
N ARG A 117 24.58 -16.74 16.63
CA ARG A 117 24.67 -16.97 18.09
C ARG A 117 25.38 -18.29 18.32
N SER A 118 26.36 -18.29 19.25
CA SER A 118 27.06 -19.50 19.63
C SER A 118 26.09 -20.62 20.02
N GLU A 119 26.42 -21.86 19.70
CA GLU A 119 25.58 -23.07 19.89
C GLU A 119 25.08 -23.29 21.33
N VAL A 120 25.63 -22.58 22.31
CA VAL A 120 25.29 -22.70 23.73
C VAL A 120 23.95 -22.07 24.11
N GLU A 121 23.36 -21.21 23.25
CA GLU A 121 22.12 -20.50 23.54
C GLU A 121 20.91 -20.94 22.71
N ARG A 122 20.86 -22.15 22.19
CA ARG A 122 19.65 -22.66 21.51
C ARG A 122 18.54 -22.90 22.53
N PRO A 123 17.40 -22.17 22.47
CA PRO A 123 16.27 -22.46 23.33
C PRO A 123 15.72 -23.86 23.03
N ALA A 124 15.40 -24.59 24.10
CA ALA A 124 14.82 -25.95 24.03
C ALA A 124 13.40 -26.01 23.43
N SER A 125 12.83 -24.87 23.04
CA SER A 125 11.50 -24.76 22.42
C SER A 125 11.64 -24.34 20.96
N PRO A 126 10.76 -24.83 20.03
CA PRO A 126 10.74 -24.33 18.66
C PRO A 126 10.55 -22.80 18.68
N PRO A 127 11.23 -22.07 17.79
CA PRO A 127 11.09 -20.62 17.75
C PRO A 127 9.61 -20.27 17.56
N ALA A 128 9.09 -19.39 18.43
CA ALA A 128 7.73 -18.88 18.27
C ALA A 128 7.58 -18.27 16.88
N SER A 129 6.42 -18.44 16.23
CA SER A 129 6.14 -17.86 14.93
C SER A 129 6.50 -16.37 14.93
N PRO A 130 7.15 -15.86 13.87
CA PRO A 130 7.48 -14.45 13.77
C PRO A 130 6.25 -13.57 13.93
N GLN A 131 6.38 -12.50 14.72
CA GLN A 131 5.25 -11.63 15.06
C GLN A 131 5.24 -10.38 14.17
N VAL A 132 4.06 -10.05 13.65
CA VAL A 132 3.80 -8.85 12.87
C VAL A 132 2.73 -8.03 13.58
N LEU A 133 2.96 -6.73 13.77
CA LEU A 133 1.94 -5.78 14.16
C LEU A 133 1.36 -5.14 12.91
N VAL A 134 0.05 -5.21 12.72
CA VAL A 134 -0.65 -4.55 11.60
C VAL A 134 -1.39 -3.33 12.15
N LEU A 135 -1.03 -2.15 11.67
CA LEU A 135 -1.77 -0.92 11.93
C LEU A 135 -2.76 -0.69 10.77
N ALA A 136 -4.05 -0.61 11.06
CA ALA A 136 -5.06 -0.52 10.00
C ALA A 136 -6.31 0.26 10.44
N THR A 137 -7.26 0.44 9.52
CA THR A 137 -8.59 0.99 9.87
C THR A 137 -9.40 -0.02 10.69
N ALA A 138 -10.43 0.47 11.38
CA ALA A 138 -11.29 -0.41 12.17
C ALA A 138 -11.93 -1.54 11.34
N ALA A 139 -12.44 -1.23 10.15
CA ALA A 139 -13.07 -2.22 9.28
C ALA A 139 -12.05 -3.26 8.76
N THR A 140 -10.83 -2.86 8.42
CA THR A 140 -9.75 -3.78 8.03
C THR A 140 -9.40 -4.74 9.17
N VAL A 141 -9.27 -4.23 10.39
CA VAL A 141 -8.99 -5.07 11.57
C VAL A 141 -10.15 -6.04 11.86
N GLN A 142 -11.39 -5.57 11.79
CA GLN A 142 -12.58 -6.41 12.03
C GLN A 142 -12.73 -7.55 11.01
N SER A 143 -12.24 -7.37 9.78
CA SER A 143 -12.27 -8.42 8.75
C SER A 143 -11.31 -9.57 9.02
N HIS A 144 -10.27 -9.34 9.82
CA HIS A 144 -9.15 -10.25 10.07
C HIS A 144 -8.36 -10.69 8.82
N ALA A 145 -8.53 -10.00 7.69
CA ALA A 145 -7.89 -10.38 6.43
C ALA A 145 -6.36 -10.43 6.50
N TYR A 146 -5.73 -9.49 7.23
CA TYR A 146 -4.29 -9.53 7.46
C TYR A 146 -3.88 -10.68 8.38
N ARG A 147 -4.60 -10.90 9.48
CA ARG A 147 -4.32 -12.01 10.40
C ARG A 147 -4.36 -13.36 9.68
N ASP A 148 -5.41 -13.58 8.89
CA ASP A 148 -5.61 -14.84 8.21
C ASP A 148 -4.60 -15.05 7.06
N THR A 149 -4.22 -13.96 6.35
CA THR A 149 -3.16 -14.02 5.33
C THR A 149 -1.79 -14.27 5.97
N CYS A 150 -1.44 -13.57 7.04
CA CYS A 150 -0.21 -13.79 7.78
C CYS A 150 -0.12 -15.24 8.32
N ALA A 151 -1.24 -15.77 8.87
CA ALA A 151 -1.27 -17.14 9.39
C ALA A 151 -0.96 -18.19 8.29
N ARG A 152 -1.49 -18.00 7.06
CA ARG A 152 -1.14 -18.86 5.92
C ARG A 152 0.35 -18.85 5.57
N LEU A 153 1.05 -17.75 5.89
CA LEU A 153 2.49 -17.58 5.68
C LEU A 153 3.34 -17.98 6.89
N GLY A 154 2.73 -18.55 7.95
CA GLY A 154 3.44 -18.91 9.19
C GLY A 154 3.79 -17.72 10.08
N LEU A 155 3.21 -16.54 9.85
CA LEU A 155 3.37 -15.34 10.68
C LEU A 155 2.22 -15.22 11.69
N HIS A 156 2.53 -14.71 12.87
CA HIS A 156 1.51 -14.35 13.86
C HIS A 156 1.24 -12.84 13.80
N ALA A 157 0.08 -12.44 13.32
CA ALA A 157 -0.29 -11.03 13.22
C ALA A 157 -1.15 -10.58 14.43
N THR A 158 -0.73 -9.47 15.05
CA THR A 158 -1.54 -8.69 15.99
C THR A 158 -2.06 -7.47 15.25
N GLU A 159 -3.38 -7.29 15.21
CA GLU A 159 -4.01 -6.17 14.50
C GLU A 159 -4.39 -5.05 15.49
N MET A 160 -4.09 -3.80 15.13
CA MET A 160 -4.43 -2.59 15.88
C MET A 160 -5.21 -1.64 14.99
N ALA A 161 -6.46 -1.36 15.40
CA ALA A 161 -7.27 -0.33 14.76
C ALA A 161 -6.80 1.07 15.16
N CYS A 162 -6.50 1.91 14.15
CA CYS A 162 -5.98 3.27 14.35
C CYS A 162 -6.88 4.31 13.64
N PRO A 163 -8.15 4.47 14.06
CA PRO A 163 -9.14 5.28 13.33
C PRO A 163 -8.78 6.77 13.22
N LEU A 164 -7.97 7.32 14.13
CA LEU A 164 -7.61 8.73 14.12
C LEU A 164 -6.48 9.06 13.13
N LEU A 165 -5.70 8.07 12.65
CA LEU A 165 -4.54 8.38 11.83
C LEU A 165 -4.90 8.88 10.42
N VAL A 166 -5.99 8.37 9.81
CA VAL A 166 -6.45 8.84 8.49
C VAL A 166 -6.84 10.32 8.54
N PRO A 167 -7.73 10.79 9.45
CA PRO A 167 -8.04 12.22 9.57
C PRO A 167 -6.81 13.10 9.78
N LEU A 168 -5.88 12.68 10.64
CA LEU A 168 -4.66 13.46 10.91
C LEU A 168 -3.80 13.64 9.66
N VAL A 169 -3.66 12.57 8.85
CA VAL A 169 -2.92 12.63 7.59
C VAL A 169 -3.64 13.53 6.57
N GLU A 170 -4.96 13.42 6.44
CA GLU A 170 -5.74 14.25 5.51
C GLU A 170 -5.73 15.75 5.87
N GLU A 171 -5.64 16.07 7.16
CA GLU A 171 -5.44 17.45 7.63
C GLU A 171 -3.99 17.95 7.47
N GLY A 172 -3.08 17.10 6.99
CA GLY A 172 -1.66 17.45 6.82
C GLY A 172 -0.85 17.44 8.11
N TRP A 173 -1.39 16.88 9.21
CA TRP A 173 -0.72 16.82 10.50
C TRP A 173 0.24 15.64 10.61
N THR A 174 1.00 15.39 9.55
CA THR A 174 1.89 14.21 9.47
C THR A 174 3.04 14.26 10.47
N ASP A 175 3.57 15.43 10.81
CA ASP A 175 4.62 15.62 11.84
C ASP A 175 4.14 16.56 12.96
N HIS A 176 2.88 16.48 13.34
CA HIS A 176 2.29 17.31 14.38
C HIS A 176 2.39 16.63 15.76
N PRO A 177 2.58 17.38 16.88
CA PRO A 177 2.62 16.81 18.23
C PRO A 177 1.42 15.93 18.56
N VAL A 178 0.20 16.33 18.17
CA VAL A 178 -1.02 15.53 18.36
C VAL A 178 -0.90 14.16 17.67
N THR A 179 -0.34 14.10 16.47
CA THR A 179 -0.13 12.83 15.77
C THR A 179 0.86 11.94 16.52
N ARG A 180 1.92 12.52 17.09
CA ARG A 180 2.86 11.78 17.94
C ARG A 180 2.20 11.24 19.21
N ASP A 181 1.33 12.03 19.86
CA ASP A 181 0.59 11.59 21.04
C ASP A 181 -0.39 10.45 20.72
N VAL A 182 -1.11 10.56 19.60
CA VAL A 182 -2.02 9.50 19.13
C VAL A 182 -1.23 8.24 18.77
N LEU A 183 -0.08 8.34 18.09
CA LEU A 183 0.81 7.21 17.81
C LEU A 183 1.31 6.56 19.10
N ARG A 184 1.70 7.34 20.10
CA ARG A 184 2.13 6.82 21.41
C ARG A 184 1.03 5.99 22.06
N ILE A 185 -0.21 6.45 22.03
CA ILE A 185 -1.36 5.72 22.60
C ILE A 185 -1.54 4.38 21.89
N TYR A 186 -1.61 4.38 20.56
CA TYR A 186 -1.84 3.16 19.79
C TYR A 186 -0.69 2.17 19.90
N LEU A 187 0.56 2.64 19.74
CA LEU A 187 1.73 1.77 19.76
C LEU A 187 2.02 1.23 21.16
N THR A 188 1.85 2.02 22.21
CA THR A 188 1.97 1.52 23.59
C THR A 188 0.98 0.38 23.82
N ALA A 189 -0.30 0.58 23.48
CA ALA A 189 -1.32 -0.47 23.64
C ALA A 189 -1.04 -1.72 22.79
N ALA A 190 -0.47 -1.56 21.57
CA ALA A 190 -0.12 -2.69 20.72
C ALA A 190 1.08 -3.47 21.28
N LEU A 191 2.14 -2.78 21.71
CA LEU A 191 3.38 -3.39 22.20
C LEU A 191 3.22 -4.09 23.57
N THR A 192 2.16 -3.81 24.33
CA THR A 192 1.80 -4.61 25.51
C THR A 192 1.25 -5.99 25.12
N ARG A 193 0.78 -6.16 23.88
CA ARG A 193 0.13 -7.40 23.39
C ARG A 193 1.07 -8.27 22.55
N CYS A 194 2.10 -7.68 21.95
CA CYS A 194 3.05 -8.39 21.09
C CYS A 194 4.42 -7.72 21.11
N ASN A 195 5.45 -8.51 20.74
CA ASN A 195 6.81 -8.01 20.46
C ASN A 195 7.12 -8.24 18.99
N PRO A 196 6.67 -7.34 18.09
CA PRO A 196 6.73 -7.57 16.66
C PRO A 196 8.15 -7.42 16.10
N GLN A 197 8.50 -8.23 15.10
CA GLN A 197 9.69 -8.06 14.28
C GLN A 197 9.42 -7.06 13.14
N ALA A 198 8.16 -6.97 12.69
CA ALA A 198 7.74 -6.01 11.68
C ALA A 198 6.42 -5.33 12.06
N VAL A 199 6.29 -4.07 11.64
CA VAL A 199 5.04 -3.29 11.68
C VAL A 199 4.58 -3.05 10.26
N LEU A 200 3.45 -3.60 9.89
CA LEU A 200 2.87 -3.48 8.56
C LEU A 200 1.85 -2.32 8.54
N LEU A 201 2.03 -1.41 7.60
CA LEU A 201 1.13 -0.29 7.38
C LEU A 201 -0.07 -0.75 6.54
N GLY A 202 -1.13 -1.17 7.21
CA GLY A 202 -2.38 -1.70 6.63
C GLY A 202 -3.39 -0.61 6.23
N CYS A 203 -2.91 0.55 5.81
CA CYS A 203 -3.70 1.65 5.28
C CYS A 203 -2.83 2.50 4.35
N THR A 204 -3.37 2.90 3.21
CA THR A 204 -2.69 3.70 2.18
C THR A 204 -2.27 5.11 2.65
N HIS A 205 -2.83 5.60 3.74
CA HIS A 205 -2.46 6.90 4.34
C HIS A 205 -1.21 6.81 5.22
N TYR A 206 -0.94 5.66 5.83
CA TYR A 206 0.09 5.54 6.86
C TYR A 206 1.54 5.64 6.35
N PRO A 207 1.85 5.39 5.07
CA PRO A 207 3.18 5.69 4.55
C PRO A 207 3.62 7.16 4.73
N LEU A 208 2.67 8.12 4.75
CA LEU A 208 2.98 9.53 4.98
C LEU A 208 3.41 9.85 6.42
N ILE A 209 3.12 8.97 7.36
CA ILE A 209 3.53 9.05 8.77
C ILE A 209 4.47 7.90 9.17
N ALA A 210 5.11 7.23 8.21
CA ALA A 210 6.02 6.13 8.49
C ALA A 210 7.19 6.58 9.38
N ALA A 211 7.82 7.72 9.10
CA ALA A 211 8.92 8.24 9.91
C ALA A 211 8.51 8.57 11.37
N PRO A 212 7.39 9.24 11.66
CA PRO A 212 6.84 9.34 13.01
C PRO A 212 6.57 8.01 13.68
N ILE A 213 6.02 7.00 12.95
CA ILE A 213 5.80 5.64 13.49
C ILE A 213 7.13 5.00 13.88
N GLU A 214 8.15 5.03 13.00
CA GLU A 214 9.48 4.50 13.30
C GLU A 214 10.14 5.19 14.49
N SER A 215 10.04 6.51 14.57
CA SER A 215 10.56 7.27 15.71
C SER A 215 9.88 6.86 17.00
N MET A 216 8.55 6.73 17.00
CA MET A 216 7.80 6.32 18.18
C MET A 216 8.10 4.88 18.60
N LEU A 217 8.27 3.95 17.66
CA LEU A 217 8.69 2.57 17.95
C LEU A 217 10.04 2.54 18.67
N ARG A 218 11.03 3.32 18.17
CA ARG A 218 12.34 3.45 18.83
C ARG A 218 12.23 4.04 20.23
N GLU A 219 11.42 5.08 20.44
CA GLU A 219 11.14 5.69 21.75
C GLU A 219 10.53 4.68 22.73
N LEU A 220 9.69 3.78 22.25
CA LEU A 220 9.06 2.72 23.03
C LEU A 220 9.92 1.44 23.16
N GLY A 221 11.19 1.48 22.69
CA GLY A 221 12.12 0.38 22.81
C GLY A 221 11.92 -0.77 21.81
N SER A 222 11.10 -0.58 20.77
CA SER A 222 10.91 -1.57 19.72
C SER A 222 11.91 -1.40 18.57
N SER A 223 12.48 -2.51 18.10
CA SER A 223 13.34 -2.58 16.92
C SER A 223 12.61 -3.12 15.68
N ALA A 224 11.28 -3.13 15.71
CA ALA A 224 10.47 -3.62 14.60
C ALA A 224 10.68 -2.78 13.32
N ILE A 225 10.76 -3.47 12.18
CA ILE A 225 10.90 -2.84 10.86
C ILE A 225 9.51 -2.38 10.40
N VAL A 226 9.40 -1.15 9.93
CA VAL A 226 8.15 -0.65 9.33
C VAL A 226 8.09 -1.06 7.86
N ILE A 227 6.98 -1.65 7.44
CA ILE A 227 6.74 -2.18 6.09
C ILE A 227 5.58 -1.44 5.45
N ASP A 228 5.83 -0.84 4.30
CA ASP A 228 4.81 -0.32 3.38
C ASP A 228 4.47 -1.37 2.32
N SER A 229 3.20 -1.60 2.06
CA SER A 229 2.73 -2.57 1.07
C SER A 229 2.79 -2.07 -0.38
N ALA A 230 3.01 -0.77 -0.62
CA ALA A 230 2.91 -0.17 -1.95
C ALA A 230 3.90 -0.78 -2.94
N GLN A 231 5.19 -0.86 -2.56
CA GLN A 231 6.23 -1.44 -3.41
C GLN A 231 5.98 -2.93 -3.69
N ALA A 232 5.60 -3.71 -2.68
CA ALA A 232 5.28 -5.12 -2.85
C ALA A 232 4.09 -5.32 -3.79
N THR A 233 3.07 -4.45 -3.68
CA THR A 233 1.90 -4.45 -4.56
C THR A 233 2.29 -4.11 -6.00
N ALA A 234 3.19 -3.14 -6.21
CA ALA A 234 3.69 -2.81 -7.54
C ALA A 234 4.43 -4.00 -8.18
N HIS A 235 5.26 -4.73 -7.42
CA HIS A 235 5.92 -5.95 -7.91
C HIS A 235 4.92 -7.07 -8.24
N ALA A 236 3.94 -7.32 -7.36
CA ALA A 236 2.88 -8.30 -7.63
C ALA A 236 2.05 -7.94 -8.87
N THR A 237 1.80 -6.65 -9.09
CA THR A 237 1.11 -6.15 -10.28
C THR A 237 1.91 -6.43 -11.56
N LYS A 238 3.22 -6.19 -11.53
CA LYS A 238 4.13 -6.49 -12.66
C LYS A 238 4.13 -7.97 -13.00
N GLU A 239 4.16 -8.84 -12.00
CA GLU A 239 4.11 -10.29 -12.20
C GLU A 239 2.75 -10.75 -12.76
N ALA A 240 1.65 -10.21 -12.22
CA ALA A 240 0.31 -10.51 -12.73
C ALA A 240 0.15 -10.06 -14.18
N LEU A 241 0.64 -8.87 -14.52
CA LEU A 241 0.61 -8.35 -15.89
C LEU A 241 1.42 -9.22 -16.85
N ALA A 242 2.62 -9.68 -16.46
CA ALA A 242 3.44 -10.58 -17.26
C ALA A 242 2.73 -11.90 -17.58
N LYS A 243 2.01 -12.47 -16.59
CA LYS A 243 1.20 -13.67 -16.76
C LYS A 243 0.03 -13.45 -17.73
N THR A 244 -0.64 -12.30 -17.63
CA THR A 244 -1.80 -11.95 -18.46
C THR A 244 -1.42 -11.72 -19.92
N LEU A 245 -0.30 -11.04 -20.19
CA LEU A 245 0.14 -10.70 -21.54
C LEU A 245 0.94 -11.82 -22.22
N GLY A 246 1.33 -12.86 -21.51
CA GLY A 246 2.15 -13.97 -22.03
C GLY A 246 3.57 -13.55 -22.46
N HIS A 247 4.04 -12.36 -22.10
CA HIS A 247 5.35 -11.80 -22.44
C HIS A 247 5.98 -11.08 -21.25
N PRO A 248 7.32 -11.04 -21.15
CA PRO A 248 7.98 -10.24 -20.12
C PRO A 248 7.64 -8.76 -20.30
N VAL A 249 7.11 -8.15 -19.25
CA VAL A 249 6.88 -6.70 -19.19
C VAL A 249 8.21 -5.97 -19.34
N PRO A 250 8.28 -4.86 -20.11
CA PRO A 250 9.51 -4.06 -20.25
C PRO A 250 10.09 -3.74 -18.87
N GLN A 251 11.36 -4.11 -18.67
CA GLN A 251 12.02 -3.83 -17.40
C GLN A 251 12.47 -2.37 -17.38
N GLY A 252 11.97 -1.62 -16.40
CA GLY A 252 12.61 -0.39 -15.96
C GLY A 252 14.07 -0.68 -15.53
N PRO A 253 14.89 0.33 -15.23
CA PRO A 253 16.28 0.16 -14.83
C PRO A 253 16.34 -0.83 -13.67
N GLY A 254 17.03 -1.94 -13.89
CA GLY A 254 17.05 -3.08 -13.02
C GLY A 254 17.60 -2.74 -11.63
N ASN A 255 16.75 -2.83 -10.64
CA ASN A 255 17.20 -3.04 -9.28
C ASN A 255 16.84 -4.49 -8.93
N SER A 256 17.74 -5.41 -9.30
CA SER A 256 17.66 -6.83 -8.95
C SER A 256 18.12 -7.12 -7.52
N GLN A 257 18.03 -6.12 -6.65
CA GLN A 257 18.23 -6.28 -5.21
C GLN A 257 17.07 -5.60 -4.49
N VAL A 258 16.28 -6.39 -3.76
CA VAL A 258 15.46 -5.85 -2.68
C VAL A 258 16.43 -5.10 -1.77
N PRO A 259 16.27 -3.78 -1.54
CA PRO A 259 17.24 -3.03 -0.77
C PRO A 259 17.35 -3.62 0.64
N GLN A 260 18.57 -3.98 1.03
CA GLN A 260 18.91 -4.23 2.41
C GLN A 260 18.76 -2.91 3.17
N GLY A 261 17.82 -2.85 4.11
CA GLY A 261 17.64 -1.71 4.99
C GLY A 261 16.91 -0.54 4.33
N PHE A 262 15.61 -0.51 4.50
CA PHE A 262 14.80 0.67 4.19
C PHE A 262 15.15 1.78 5.19
N SER A 263 16.14 2.61 4.83
CA SER A 263 16.24 3.96 5.34
C SER A 263 15.46 4.83 4.37
N LEU A 264 14.38 5.43 4.81
CA LEU A 264 13.72 6.52 4.09
C LEU A 264 14.73 7.66 4.01
N GLY A 265 15.53 7.68 2.93
CA GLY A 265 16.39 8.79 2.62
C GLY A 265 15.53 10.04 2.48
N SER A 266 15.86 11.06 3.28
CA SER A 266 15.37 12.42 3.12
C SER A 266 15.74 12.91 1.73
N HIS A 267 14.82 12.82 0.77
CA HIS A 267 14.97 13.47 -0.53
C HIS A 267 14.45 14.90 -0.41
N SER A 268 15.38 15.84 -0.57
CA SER A 268 15.10 17.27 -0.76
C SER A 268 14.22 17.47 -1.99
N PRO A 269 13.31 18.45 -1.99
CA PRO A 269 12.43 18.74 -3.11
C PRO A 269 13.21 19.57 -4.15
N GLU A 270 13.94 18.95 -5.05
CA GLU A 270 14.47 19.64 -6.23
C GLU A 270 14.53 18.72 -7.46
N GLU A 271 13.91 19.20 -8.55
CA GLU A 271 14.07 18.81 -9.95
C GLU A 271 13.48 17.45 -10.39
N ILE A 272 12.20 17.45 -10.72
CA ILE A 272 11.69 16.62 -11.82
C ILE A 272 11.45 17.54 -13.02
N GLY A 273 12.57 18.03 -13.58
CA GLY A 273 12.67 18.56 -14.92
C GLY A 273 12.75 17.40 -15.92
N ALA A 274 12.17 17.57 -17.10
CA ALA A 274 12.12 16.66 -18.24
C ALA A 274 13.39 15.78 -18.40
N GLY A 275 13.29 14.50 -17.96
CA GLY A 275 14.34 13.52 -18.14
C GLY A 275 14.44 12.58 -16.95
N SER A 276 13.54 11.56 -16.84
CA SER A 276 13.75 10.47 -15.88
C SER A 276 15.07 9.76 -16.21
N PRO A 277 16.09 9.77 -15.33
CA PRO A 277 17.34 9.07 -15.60
C PRO A 277 17.11 7.56 -15.53
N GLY A 278 17.17 6.87 -16.67
CA GLY A 278 17.24 5.41 -16.74
C GLY A 278 16.22 4.70 -17.60
N LEU A 279 15.37 5.37 -18.37
CA LEU A 279 14.57 4.69 -19.40
C LEU A 279 15.47 4.15 -20.50
N LYS A 280 15.33 2.85 -20.82
CA LYS A 280 16.00 2.27 -21.99
C LYS A 280 15.53 2.99 -23.26
N PRO A 281 16.41 3.23 -24.25
CA PRO A 281 15.98 3.82 -25.52
C PRO A 281 14.82 3.03 -26.12
N GLY A 282 13.73 3.72 -26.49
CA GLY A 282 12.54 3.11 -27.09
C GLY A 282 11.40 2.73 -26.11
N VAL A 283 11.52 2.98 -24.83
CA VAL A 283 10.41 2.82 -23.88
C VAL A 283 9.71 4.18 -23.68
N SER A 284 8.43 4.25 -24.00
CA SER A 284 7.61 5.44 -23.72
C SER A 284 7.46 5.65 -22.21
N PRO A 285 7.39 6.89 -21.72
CA PRO A 285 7.07 7.15 -20.32
C PRO A 285 5.67 6.64 -19.98
N ALA A 286 5.47 6.23 -18.72
CA ALA A 286 4.14 5.91 -18.21
C ALA A 286 3.23 7.14 -18.31
N THR A 287 1.97 6.92 -18.64
CA THR A 287 0.94 7.96 -18.64
C THR A 287 -0.14 7.62 -17.64
N PHE A 288 -0.78 8.61 -17.04
CA PHE A 288 -1.90 8.36 -16.15
C PHE A 288 -2.97 9.44 -16.25
N GLU A 289 -4.20 9.05 -15.98
CA GLU A 289 -5.36 9.92 -15.77
C GLU A 289 -5.98 9.62 -14.40
N CYS A 290 -6.55 10.64 -13.77
CA CYS A 290 -7.15 10.54 -12.45
C CYS A 290 -8.62 10.89 -12.50
N PHE A 291 -9.42 10.08 -11.82
CA PHE A 291 -10.84 10.31 -11.56
C PHE A 291 -11.06 10.45 -10.05
N ALA A 292 -11.86 11.44 -9.69
CA ALA A 292 -12.34 11.65 -8.32
C ALA A 292 -13.84 11.75 -8.32
N THR A 293 -14.51 11.23 -7.29
CA THR A 293 -15.99 11.30 -7.20
C THR A 293 -16.48 12.54 -6.46
N ASP A 294 -15.56 13.32 -5.87
CA ASP A 294 -15.84 14.61 -5.22
C ASP A 294 -14.60 15.49 -5.26
N SER A 295 -14.78 16.80 -5.05
CA SER A 295 -13.77 17.84 -4.85
C SER A 295 -12.42 17.64 -5.55
N ILE A 296 -12.34 18.08 -6.82
CA ILE A 296 -11.08 18.11 -7.59
C ILE A 296 -9.98 18.84 -6.83
N GLU A 297 -10.29 19.97 -6.18
CA GLU A 297 -9.31 20.78 -5.44
C GLU A 297 -8.71 20.01 -4.25
N LYS A 298 -9.56 19.33 -3.46
CA LYS A 298 -9.11 18.49 -2.34
C LYS A 298 -8.26 17.33 -2.87
N PHE A 299 -8.70 16.70 -3.95
CA PHE A 299 -7.98 15.61 -4.59
C PHE A 299 -6.60 16.07 -5.08
N GLN A 300 -6.53 17.21 -5.76
CA GLN A 300 -5.29 17.77 -6.27
C GLN A 300 -4.30 18.09 -5.15
N ARG A 301 -4.77 18.76 -4.11
CA ARG A 301 -3.94 19.15 -2.95
C ARG A 301 -3.38 17.93 -2.21
N LEU A 302 -4.25 17.01 -1.81
CA LEU A 302 -3.83 15.82 -1.07
C LEU A 302 -3.11 14.83 -1.98
N GLY A 303 -3.63 14.57 -3.18
CA GLY A 303 -3.04 13.64 -4.13
C GLY A 303 -1.60 13.98 -4.50
N THR A 304 -1.27 15.26 -4.63
CA THR A 304 0.11 15.72 -4.85
C THR A 304 1.04 15.28 -3.70
N GLN A 305 0.56 15.29 -2.45
CA GLN A 305 1.36 14.85 -1.30
C GLN A 305 1.62 13.34 -1.33
N PHE A 306 0.63 12.53 -1.74
CA PHE A 306 0.76 11.08 -1.81
C PHE A 306 1.58 10.61 -3.01
N LEU A 307 1.39 11.25 -4.17
CA LEU A 307 2.09 10.91 -5.41
C LEU A 307 3.51 11.47 -5.45
N HIS A 308 3.82 12.50 -4.65
CA HIS A 308 5.03 13.32 -4.74
C HIS A 308 5.22 13.98 -6.12
N HIS A 309 4.13 14.21 -6.83
CA HIS A 309 4.11 14.83 -8.15
C HIS A 309 2.79 15.60 -8.33
N PRO A 310 2.81 16.80 -8.95
CA PRO A 310 1.58 17.54 -9.23
C PRO A 310 0.62 16.75 -10.11
N ILE A 311 -0.66 16.72 -9.72
CA ILE A 311 -1.73 16.10 -10.49
C ILE A 311 -2.50 17.22 -11.18
N THR A 312 -2.40 17.29 -12.51
CA THR A 312 -3.00 18.38 -13.30
C THR A 312 -4.25 17.96 -14.07
N ASN A 313 -4.40 16.67 -14.35
CA ASN A 313 -5.52 16.13 -15.12
C ASN A 313 -6.41 15.24 -14.23
N ILE A 314 -7.40 15.86 -13.60
CA ILE A 314 -8.38 15.17 -12.75
C ILE A 314 -9.76 15.39 -13.36
N GLN A 315 -10.50 14.30 -13.54
CA GLN A 315 -11.87 14.32 -14.03
C GLN A 315 -12.81 14.02 -12.86
N LEU A 316 -13.84 14.87 -12.71
CA LEU A 316 -14.92 14.58 -11.77
C LEU A 316 -15.83 13.50 -12.35
N LEU A 317 -16.13 12.51 -11.54
CA LEU A 317 -16.95 11.36 -11.91
C LEU A 317 -18.12 11.22 -10.94
N ASP A 318 -19.33 11.16 -11.48
CA ASP A 318 -20.52 10.75 -10.72
C ASP A 318 -20.72 9.24 -10.95
N ILE A 319 -20.52 8.44 -9.91
CA ILE A 319 -20.70 6.97 -9.97
C ILE A 319 -22.11 6.58 -9.47
N GLY A 320 -22.96 7.54 -9.20
CA GLY A 320 -24.30 7.32 -8.67
C GLY A 320 -24.28 7.05 -7.16
N GLY A 321 -25.19 7.68 -6.42
CA GLY A 321 -25.42 7.45 -5.00
C GLY A 321 -26.38 6.28 -4.77
#